data_4d4962f2a92927068116c1428411b716
#
_entry.id   4d4962f2a92927068116c1428411b716
#
_cell.length_a   1.000
_cell.length_b   1.000
_cell.length_c   1.000
_cell.angle_alpha   90.00
_cell.angle_beta   90.00
_cell.angle_gamma   90.00
#
_symmetry.space_group_name_H-M   'P 1'
#
loop_
_entity.id
_entity.type
_entity.pdbx_description
1 polymer ?
#
loop_
_entity_poly.entity_id
_entity_poly.type
_entity_poly.pdbx_seq_one_letter_code
_entity_poly.pdbx_strand_id
1 'polypeptide(L)'
;YAGYSEAFVTSAIEYLGIKKSHTLLDPWHGSGTTALVASRYKLQTIGGEINPIMNIFSAAKSGFLLGQSKFIEKLSKEIKDRVLESLSESQNDDSLVDFMSESLSRGIRTLYSVLNSYNYSQIPVESGLFKPLEEIPLFPNSFEAFFKSALFITARKLAGYKGGSNPTWIKTLENKAEYSIGDIVAEWLRVIDVMIHDLDSAIIPEHDNIIHLPLSMDSRNLCIHSDSIDGIITSPPYLTRIDYAMSTRPELLIISNSLFLRSIREKTIGAPVIVDKSIKVDSIWGETCLAVLKQVEAHSSKAARSYYLPNMLQYFRDVELSLRECIRVLKPKSQALIVVQSSYFKEHEIKLGQIYTEICLNLGTQCEIVNRDVVRGHMAHVNTKSSLYKNDKTYYEDVVRITK
;
A
#
# COMPACT_ATOMS: atom_id res chain seq x y z
N TYR A 1 -3.67 -10.21 1.41
CA TYR A 1 -2.76 -9.18 0.97
C TYR A 1 -1.40 -9.38 1.64
N ALA A 2 -0.31 -9.09 0.95
CA ALA A 2 1.02 -9.07 1.53
C ALA A 2 1.09 -7.90 2.51
N GLY A 3 1.45 -8.18 3.76
CA GLY A 3 1.56 -7.21 4.83
C GLY A 3 1.66 -7.93 6.16
N TYR A 4 2.21 -7.27 7.14
CA TYR A 4 2.33 -7.80 8.50
C TYR A 4 1.05 -7.57 9.33
N SER A 5 0.94 -8.35 10.42
CA SER A 5 -0.19 -8.26 11.35
C SER A 5 -0.07 -7.05 12.29
N GLU A 6 -1.20 -6.64 12.87
CA GLU A 6 -1.20 -5.63 13.95
C GLU A 6 -0.35 -6.06 15.13
N ALA A 7 -0.37 -7.36 15.49
CA ALA A 7 0.46 -7.90 16.55
C ALA A 7 1.96 -7.71 16.30
N PHE A 8 2.41 -7.87 15.05
CA PHE A 8 3.79 -7.58 14.68
C PHE A 8 4.15 -6.11 14.91
N VAL A 9 3.29 -5.18 14.43
CA VAL A 9 3.55 -3.74 14.61
C VAL A 9 3.60 -3.37 16.10
N THR A 10 2.71 -3.93 16.92
CA THR A 10 2.73 -3.77 18.37
C THR A 10 4.08 -4.16 18.96
N SER A 11 4.53 -5.39 18.69
CA SER A 11 5.83 -5.88 19.15
C SER A 11 7.00 -5.06 18.60
N ALA A 12 6.91 -4.59 17.36
CA ALA A 12 7.94 -3.75 16.73
C ALA A 12 8.08 -2.36 17.39
N ILE A 13 6.96 -1.72 17.73
CA ILE A 13 6.94 -0.44 18.48
C ILE A 13 7.61 -0.62 19.84
N GLU A 14 7.25 -1.68 20.56
CA GLU A 14 7.83 -2.00 21.87
C GLU A 14 9.33 -2.31 21.77
N TYR A 15 9.72 -3.13 20.79
CA TYR A 15 11.12 -3.52 20.55
C TYR A 15 12.00 -2.30 20.23
N LEU A 16 11.51 -1.38 19.38
CA LEU A 16 12.22 -0.15 19.04
C LEU A 16 12.19 0.90 20.16
N GLY A 17 11.41 0.71 21.22
CA GLY A 17 11.25 1.67 22.31
C GLY A 17 10.69 3.03 21.84
N ILE A 18 9.81 3.02 20.84
CA ILE A 18 9.19 4.23 20.28
C ILE A 18 8.30 4.89 21.34
N LYS A 19 8.48 6.19 21.53
CA LYS A 19 7.76 6.97 22.56
C LYS A 19 6.75 7.93 21.92
N LYS A 20 5.76 8.39 22.68
CA LYS A 20 4.69 9.29 22.24
C LYS A 20 5.18 10.56 21.47
N SER A 21 6.35 11.08 21.80
CA SER A 21 6.93 12.25 21.11
C SER A 21 7.70 11.90 19.83
N HIS A 22 7.79 10.62 19.51
CA HIS A 22 8.55 10.16 18.37
C HIS A 22 7.68 10.12 17.11
N THR A 23 8.33 10.30 15.95
CA THR A 23 7.73 10.15 14.63
C THR A 23 8.14 8.82 14.02
N LEU A 24 7.15 7.99 13.71
CA LEU A 24 7.30 6.72 13.03
C LEU A 24 7.05 6.87 11.53
N LEU A 25 7.91 6.30 10.71
CA LEU A 25 7.75 6.27 9.26
C LEU A 25 7.45 4.85 8.78
N ASP A 26 6.51 4.75 7.83
CA ASP A 26 6.30 3.56 7.01
C ASP A 26 6.31 3.95 5.53
N PRO A 27 7.45 3.84 4.80
CA PRO A 27 7.58 4.30 3.42
C PRO A 27 6.88 3.42 2.38
N TRP A 28 6.23 2.32 2.81
CA TRP A 28 5.36 1.45 2.01
C TRP A 28 4.10 1.07 2.80
N HIS A 29 3.43 2.08 3.35
CA HIS A 29 2.39 1.87 4.36
C HIS A 29 1.16 1.10 3.85
N GLY A 30 1.01 0.91 2.54
CA GLY A 30 -0.14 0.22 1.96
C GLY A 30 -1.46 0.78 2.49
N SER A 31 -2.31 -0.08 3.05
CA SER A 31 -3.59 0.36 3.64
C SER A 31 -3.49 0.88 5.09
N GLY A 32 -2.29 1.13 5.63
CA GLY A 32 -2.07 1.85 6.89
C GLY A 32 -2.13 1.00 8.17
N THR A 33 -1.70 -0.26 8.17
CA THR A 33 -1.65 -1.08 9.39
C THR A 33 -0.74 -0.48 10.45
N THR A 34 0.45 0.01 10.06
CA THR A 34 1.39 0.68 10.97
C THR A 34 0.73 1.89 11.64
N ALA A 35 0.05 2.74 10.86
CA ALA A 35 -0.61 3.94 11.37
C ALA A 35 -1.76 3.59 12.32
N LEU A 36 -2.57 2.58 11.98
CA LEU A 36 -3.68 2.12 12.82
C LEU A 36 -3.19 1.65 14.20
N VAL A 37 -2.12 0.86 14.23
CA VAL A 37 -1.56 0.39 15.51
C VAL A 37 -0.89 1.53 16.26
N ALA A 38 -0.08 2.35 15.58
CA ALA A 38 0.62 3.49 16.17
C ALA A 38 -0.35 4.51 16.82
N SER A 39 -1.56 4.66 16.26
CA SER A 39 -2.60 5.52 16.84
C SER A 39 -3.00 5.10 18.27
N ARG A 40 -2.99 3.80 18.56
CA ARG A 40 -3.27 3.27 19.92
C ARG A 40 -2.16 3.61 20.92
N TYR A 41 -0.93 3.84 20.43
CA TYR A 41 0.22 4.29 21.22
C TYR A 41 0.38 5.82 21.22
N LYS A 42 -0.56 6.54 20.59
CA LYS A 42 -0.54 8.02 20.47
C LYS A 42 0.73 8.53 19.77
N LEU A 43 1.21 7.78 18.77
CA LEU A 43 2.39 8.12 17.99
C LEU A 43 2.04 8.95 16.78
N GLN A 44 2.94 9.85 16.40
CA GLN A 44 2.89 10.52 15.12
C GLN A 44 3.39 9.56 14.03
N THR A 45 2.69 9.49 12.91
CA THR A 45 3.08 8.61 11.80
C THR A 45 3.08 9.34 10.46
N ILE A 46 4.09 9.02 9.66
CA ILE A 46 4.14 9.38 8.24
C ILE A 46 4.09 8.08 7.44
N GLY A 47 3.17 8.00 6.50
CA GLY A 47 3.07 6.88 5.56
C GLY A 47 3.39 7.32 4.15
N GLY A 48 4.26 6.59 3.44
CA GLY A 48 4.56 6.81 2.02
C GLY A 48 3.91 5.74 1.15
N GLU A 49 3.21 6.14 0.09
CA GLU A 49 2.62 5.19 -0.85
C GLU A 49 2.42 5.85 -2.22
N ILE A 50 2.80 5.15 -3.27
CA ILE A 50 2.62 5.62 -4.65
C ILE A 50 1.17 5.45 -5.12
N ASN A 51 0.50 4.39 -4.65
CA ASN A 51 -0.87 4.07 -5.03
C ASN A 51 -1.87 4.94 -4.23
N PRO A 52 -2.55 5.92 -4.85
CA PRO A 52 -3.44 6.84 -4.14
C PRO A 52 -4.64 6.15 -3.49
N ILE A 53 -5.05 4.97 -3.99
CA ILE A 53 -6.12 4.20 -3.37
C ILE A 53 -5.72 3.71 -1.98
N MET A 54 -4.46 3.31 -1.82
CA MET A 54 -3.94 2.89 -0.53
C MET A 54 -3.84 4.09 0.44
N ASN A 55 -3.44 5.26 -0.04
CA ASN A 55 -3.46 6.50 0.76
C ASN A 55 -4.87 6.85 1.24
N ILE A 56 -5.89 6.69 0.38
CA ILE A 56 -7.30 6.89 0.76
C ILE A 56 -7.69 5.89 1.85
N PHE A 57 -7.42 4.59 1.67
CA PHE A 57 -7.73 3.59 2.70
C PHE A 57 -6.99 3.82 4.02
N SER A 58 -5.75 4.29 3.97
CA SER A 58 -4.97 4.61 5.15
C SER A 58 -5.52 5.83 5.89
N ALA A 59 -5.87 6.90 5.17
CA ALA A 59 -6.48 8.10 5.74
C ALA A 59 -7.86 7.81 6.38
N ALA A 60 -8.65 6.90 5.78
CA ALA A 60 -9.93 6.47 6.31
C ALA A 60 -9.83 5.69 7.64
N LYS A 61 -8.65 5.19 7.99
CA LYS A 61 -8.35 4.51 9.27
C LYS A 61 -7.71 5.45 10.29
N SER A 62 -7.67 6.74 10.00
CA SER A 62 -7.07 7.74 10.89
C SER A 62 -7.77 7.78 12.24
N GLY A 63 -6.98 7.83 13.31
CA GLY A 63 -7.50 8.04 14.67
C GLY A 63 -8.32 9.32 14.85
N PHE A 64 -8.20 10.28 13.92
CA PHE A 64 -9.00 11.50 13.86
C PHE A 64 -10.50 11.24 13.70
N LEU A 65 -10.91 10.13 13.06
CA LEU A 65 -12.31 9.77 12.87
C LEU A 65 -12.96 9.13 14.11
N LEU A 66 -12.17 8.74 15.10
CA LEU A 66 -12.67 8.15 16.34
C LEU A 66 -13.55 9.17 17.08
N GLY A 67 -14.73 8.73 17.52
CA GLY A 67 -15.72 9.60 18.18
C GLY A 67 -16.50 10.54 17.25
N GLN A 68 -16.29 10.45 15.92
CA GLN A 68 -16.96 11.31 14.94
C GLN A 68 -18.21 10.68 14.29
N SER A 69 -18.71 9.55 14.78
CA SER A 69 -19.79 8.77 14.20
C SER A 69 -21.03 9.58 13.88
N LYS A 70 -21.52 10.39 14.82
CA LYS A 70 -22.69 11.26 14.61
C LYS A 70 -22.47 12.31 13.51
N PHE A 71 -21.25 12.81 13.39
CA PHE A 71 -20.90 13.77 12.35
C PHE A 71 -20.82 13.08 10.98
N ILE A 72 -20.24 11.88 10.91
CA ILE A 72 -20.21 11.05 9.70
C ILE A 72 -21.64 10.71 9.24
N GLU A 73 -22.54 10.31 10.15
CA GLU A 73 -23.95 10.05 9.86
C GLU A 73 -24.66 11.27 9.28
N LYS A 74 -24.41 12.47 9.84
CA LYS A 74 -24.97 13.72 9.32
C LYS A 74 -24.48 13.98 7.91
N LEU A 75 -23.17 13.92 7.67
CA LEU A 75 -22.56 14.15 6.36
C LEU A 75 -23.06 13.13 5.32
N SER A 76 -23.20 11.85 5.70
CA SER A 76 -23.68 10.82 4.79
C SER A 76 -25.08 11.10 4.26
N LYS A 77 -25.98 11.66 5.10
CA LYS A 77 -27.32 12.08 4.70
C LYS A 77 -27.28 13.26 3.72
N GLU A 78 -26.48 14.26 4.01
CA GLU A 78 -26.30 15.43 3.14
C GLU A 78 -25.74 15.02 1.76
N ILE A 79 -24.73 14.13 1.74
CA ILE A 79 -24.15 13.61 0.51
C ILE A 79 -25.17 12.79 -0.26
N LYS A 80 -25.93 11.90 0.40
CA LYS A 80 -27.00 11.12 -0.20
C LYS A 80 -27.99 12.01 -0.95
N ASP A 81 -28.48 13.07 -0.29
CA ASP A 81 -29.50 13.94 -0.88
C ASP A 81 -28.94 14.63 -2.14
N ARG A 82 -27.70 15.12 -2.11
CA ARG A 82 -27.01 15.68 -3.28
C ARG A 82 -26.83 14.67 -4.42
N VAL A 83 -26.52 13.41 -4.11
CA VAL A 83 -26.37 12.36 -5.14
C VAL A 83 -27.69 12.07 -5.82
N LEU A 84 -28.79 12.00 -5.07
CA LEU A 84 -30.14 11.74 -5.60
C LEU A 84 -30.67 12.92 -6.43
N GLU A 85 -30.25 14.15 -6.14
CA GLU A 85 -30.59 15.36 -6.90
C GLU A 85 -29.72 15.54 -8.15
N SER A 86 -28.55 14.88 -8.20
CA SER A 86 -27.60 15.02 -9.31
C SER A 86 -28.14 14.31 -10.55
N LEU A 87 -28.20 15.02 -11.68
CA LEU A 87 -28.44 14.42 -12.99
C LEU A 87 -27.22 13.63 -13.41
N SER A 88 -27.37 12.34 -13.70
CA SER A 88 -26.27 11.51 -14.19
C SER A 88 -25.92 11.87 -15.63
N GLU A 89 -24.79 12.51 -15.83
CA GLU A 89 -24.21 12.67 -17.17
C GLU A 89 -23.65 11.34 -17.66
N SER A 90 -24.00 10.94 -18.89
CA SER A 90 -23.40 9.78 -19.52
C SER A 90 -22.02 10.17 -20.06
N GLN A 91 -20.96 9.57 -19.56
CA GLN A 91 -19.66 9.62 -20.21
C GLN A 91 -19.62 8.57 -21.33
N ASN A 92 -19.43 9.01 -22.56
CA ASN A 92 -19.10 8.11 -23.65
C ASN A 92 -17.68 7.54 -23.38
N ASP A 93 -17.53 6.21 -23.53
CA ASP A 93 -16.24 5.52 -23.42
C ASP A 93 -15.67 5.39 -21.98
N ASP A 94 -16.50 5.02 -21.02
CA ASP A 94 -16.06 4.79 -19.63
C ASP A 94 -15.38 3.41 -19.45
N SER A 95 -14.09 3.39 -19.17
CA SER A 95 -13.33 2.16 -18.93
C SER A 95 -13.79 1.32 -17.72
N LEU A 96 -14.70 1.83 -16.88
CA LEU A 96 -15.33 1.06 -15.81
C LEU A 96 -16.30 -0.01 -16.33
N VAL A 97 -16.85 0.16 -17.53
CA VAL A 97 -17.76 -0.82 -18.14
C VAL A 97 -17.08 -2.18 -18.40
N ASP A 98 -15.78 -2.22 -18.44
CA ASP A 98 -15.03 -3.48 -18.47
C ASP A 98 -15.26 -4.29 -17.18
N PHE A 99 -15.52 -3.62 -16.04
CA PHE A 99 -15.57 -4.21 -14.71
C PHE A 99 -16.99 -4.33 -14.15
N MET A 100 -17.90 -3.46 -14.55
CA MET A 100 -19.26 -3.39 -14.02
C MET A 100 -20.28 -3.03 -15.11
N SER A 101 -21.57 -3.11 -14.83
CA SER A 101 -22.59 -2.69 -15.77
C SER A 101 -22.55 -1.17 -16.03
N GLU A 102 -23.16 -0.75 -17.11
CA GLU A 102 -23.20 0.67 -17.49
C GLU A 102 -23.95 1.52 -16.46
N SER A 103 -25.08 1.02 -15.93
CA SER A 103 -25.83 1.70 -14.89
C SER A 103 -25.04 1.82 -13.58
N LEU A 104 -24.34 0.75 -13.17
CA LEU A 104 -23.46 0.77 -11.99
C LEU A 104 -22.30 1.74 -12.18
N SER A 105 -21.62 1.70 -13.34
CA SER A 105 -20.53 2.64 -13.66
C SER A 105 -21.00 4.09 -13.54
N ARG A 106 -22.14 4.42 -14.16
CA ARG A 106 -22.73 5.75 -14.11
C ARG A 106 -23.05 6.19 -12.68
N GLY A 107 -23.68 5.33 -11.89
CA GLY A 107 -24.02 5.63 -10.49
C GLY A 107 -22.77 5.82 -9.60
N ILE A 108 -21.73 4.99 -9.78
CA ILE A 108 -20.44 5.13 -9.09
C ILE A 108 -19.76 6.44 -9.48
N ARG A 109 -19.79 6.84 -10.77
CA ARG A 109 -19.26 8.13 -11.24
C ARG A 109 -20.01 9.31 -10.62
N THR A 110 -21.34 9.24 -10.58
CA THR A 110 -22.17 10.29 -9.96
C THR A 110 -21.80 10.45 -8.47
N LEU A 111 -21.76 9.35 -7.74
CA LEU A 111 -21.39 9.38 -6.32
C LEU A 111 -19.95 9.89 -6.12
N TYR A 112 -18.99 9.45 -6.93
CA TYR A 112 -17.62 9.95 -6.87
C TYR A 112 -17.52 11.46 -7.16
N SER A 113 -18.26 11.95 -8.17
CA SER A 113 -18.29 13.38 -8.52
C SER A 113 -18.82 14.23 -7.36
N VAL A 114 -19.91 13.80 -6.72
CA VAL A 114 -20.43 14.49 -5.54
C VAL A 114 -19.46 14.48 -4.38
N LEU A 115 -18.84 13.32 -4.09
CA LEU A 115 -17.81 13.22 -3.04
C LEU A 115 -16.61 14.13 -3.30
N ASN A 116 -16.18 14.22 -4.55
CA ASN A 116 -15.02 15.02 -4.93
C ASN A 116 -15.29 16.54 -4.92
N SER A 117 -16.55 16.94 -5.17
CA SER A 117 -16.99 18.34 -5.13
C SER A 117 -17.45 18.80 -3.73
N TYR A 118 -17.60 17.86 -2.79
CA TYR A 118 -18.04 18.21 -1.43
C TYR A 118 -16.95 18.98 -0.69
N ASN A 119 -17.34 20.06 -0.03
CA ASN A 119 -16.36 20.90 0.69
C ASN A 119 -16.07 20.35 2.09
N TYR A 120 -14.99 19.59 2.22
CA TYR A 120 -14.50 19.09 3.53
C TYR A 120 -13.61 20.11 4.29
N SER A 121 -13.31 21.29 3.72
CA SER A 121 -12.36 22.26 4.31
C SER A 121 -12.89 22.96 5.56
N GLN A 122 -14.18 22.86 5.87
CA GLN A 122 -14.76 23.37 7.12
C GLN A 122 -14.43 22.49 8.34
N ILE A 123 -13.80 21.33 8.11
CA ILE A 123 -13.36 20.43 9.16
C ILE A 123 -11.92 20.82 9.50
N PRO A 124 -11.62 21.24 10.75
CA PRO A 124 -10.26 21.62 11.12
C PRO A 124 -9.31 20.45 10.87
N VAL A 125 -8.50 20.54 9.82
CA VAL A 125 -7.30 19.73 9.73
C VAL A 125 -6.27 20.47 10.56
N GLU A 126 -5.82 19.90 11.67
CA GLU A 126 -4.70 20.43 12.39
C GLU A 126 -3.44 20.35 11.52
N SER A 127 -3.22 21.38 10.73
CA SER A 127 -2.01 21.61 9.93
C SER A 127 -0.79 22.00 10.81
N GLY A 128 -0.86 21.68 12.10
CA GLY A 128 0.16 21.98 13.08
C GLY A 128 1.43 21.17 12.88
N LEU A 129 2.39 21.73 12.16
CA LEU A 129 3.82 21.52 12.37
C LEU A 129 4.35 20.08 12.23
N PHE A 130 4.27 19.49 11.04
CA PHE A 130 5.14 18.39 10.70
C PHE A 130 6.54 18.90 10.34
N LYS A 131 7.39 19.09 11.36
CA LYS A 131 8.81 19.48 11.20
C LYS A 131 9.65 18.53 10.31
N PRO A 132 9.34 17.23 10.17
CA PRO A 132 10.13 16.33 9.33
C PRO A 132 9.98 16.55 7.82
N LEU A 133 8.93 17.22 7.34
CA LEU A 133 8.67 17.34 5.90
C LEU A 133 9.39 18.54 5.28
N GLU A 134 10.02 18.34 4.11
CA GLU A 134 10.61 19.39 3.28
C GLU A 134 9.52 20.19 2.56
N GLU A 135 8.50 19.48 2.08
CA GLU A 135 7.30 20.02 1.44
C GLU A 135 6.08 19.26 1.97
N ILE A 136 4.90 19.90 1.98
CA ILE A 136 3.65 19.22 2.37
C ILE A 136 3.01 18.67 1.09
N PRO A 137 3.17 17.37 0.78
CA PRO A 137 2.47 16.77 -0.33
C PRO A 137 0.96 16.75 -0.08
N LEU A 138 0.19 16.68 -1.17
CA LEU A 138 -1.26 16.48 -1.06
C LEU A 138 -1.55 15.15 -0.36
N PHE A 139 -2.38 15.21 0.67
CA PHE A 139 -2.92 14.04 1.36
C PHE A 139 -4.44 14.14 1.46
N PRO A 140 -5.17 13.02 1.43
CA PRO A 140 -6.62 13.05 1.49
C PRO A 140 -7.10 13.47 2.89
N ASN A 141 -8.14 14.32 2.94
CA ASN A 141 -8.86 14.58 4.17
C ASN A 141 -9.48 13.26 4.70
N SER A 142 -9.43 13.02 6.02
CA SER A 142 -9.88 11.75 6.61
C SER A 142 -11.37 11.46 6.37
N PHE A 143 -12.25 12.47 6.39
CA PHE A 143 -13.67 12.29 6.07
C PHE A 143 -13.89 12.00 4.58
N GLU A 144 -13.24 12.75 3.71
CA GLU A 144 -13.25 12.48 2.27
C GLU A 144 -12.77 11.06 1.98
N ALA A 145 -11.66 10.65 2.61
CA ALA A 145 -11.09 9.31 2.48
C ALA A 145 -12.04 8.23 3.01
N PHE A 146 -12.74 8.48 4.10
CA PHE A 146 -13.74 7.56 4.66
C PHE A 146 -14.87 7.32 3.66
N PHE A 147 -15.49 8.37 3.13
CA PHE A 147 -16.61 8.25 2.17
C PHE A 147 -16.16 7.67 0.83
N LYS A 148 -14.95 7.99 0.35
CA LYS A 148 -14.38 7.37 -0.85
C LYS A 148 -14.06 5.89 -0.62
N SER A 149 -13.58 5.51 0.57
CA SER A 149 -13.39 4.09 0.91
C SER A 149 -14.70 3.33 0.90
N ALA A 150 -15.77 3.90 1.46
CA ALA A 150 -17.11 3.33 1.38
C ALA A 150 -17.60 3.17 -0.07
N LEU A 151 -17.32 4.15 -0.95
CA LEU A 151 -17.60 4.06 -2.38
C LEU A 151 -16.88 2.89 -3.04
N PHE A 152 -15.58 2.72 -2.79
CA PHE A 152 -14.80 1.65 -3.38
C PHE A 152 -15.26 0.26 -2.93
N ILE A 153 -15.59 0.11 -1.65
CA ILE A 153 -16.17 -1.12 -1.10
C ILE A 153 -17.53 -1.41 -1.76
N THR A 154 -18.38 -0.40 -1.89
CA THR A 154 -19.69 -0.51 -2.56
C THR A 154 -19.52 -0.93 -4.02
N ALA A 155 -18.63 -0.30 -4.77
CA ALA A 155 -18.36 -0.63 -6.16
C ALA A 155 -17.94 -2.11 -6.32
N ARG A 156 -17.01 -2.58 -5.48
CA ARG A 156 -16.56 -3.99 -5.47
C ARG A 156 -17.70 -4.96 -5.15
N LYS A 157 -18.50 -4.64 -4.16
CA LYS A 157 -19.61 -5.48 -3.68
C LYS A 157 -20.70 -5.64 -4.75
N LEU A 158 -21.11 -4.52 -5.37
CA LEU A 158 -22.15 -4.53 -6.40
C LEU A 158 -21.66 -5.12 -7.73
N ALA A 159 -20.40 -4.89 -8.10
CA ALA A 159 -19.79 -5.49 -9.28
C ALA A 159 -19.60 -7.01 -9.16
N GLY A 160 -19.61 -7.58 -7.95
CA GLY A 160 -19.55 -9.01 -7.71
C GLY A 160 -18.27 -9.66 -8.20
N TYR A 161 -17.13 -9.00 -8.05
CA TYR A 161 -15.84 -9.52 -8.52
C TYR A 161 -15.52 -10.89 -7.93
N LYS A 162 -15.11 -11.83 -8.78
CA LYS A 162 -14.65 -13.15 -8.34
C LYS A 162 -13.14 -13.14 -8.14
N GLY A 163 -12.68 -13.77 -7.06
CA GLY A 163 -11.27 -14.08 -6.86
C GLY A 163 -10.78 -15.04 -7.95
N GLY A 164 -9.62 -14.73 -8.54
CA GLY A 164 -8.92 -15.63 -9.47
C GLY A 164 -7.85 -16.44 -8.76
N SER A 165 -7.20 -17.34 -9.51
CA SER A 165 -5.97 -18.04 -9.07
C SER A 165 -4.80 -17.07 -8.80
N ASN A 166 -4.87 -15.86 -9.33
CA ASN A 166 -3.99 -14.76 -9.00
C ASN A 166 -4.80 -13.67 -8.28
N PRO A 167 -4.55 -13.39 -7.00
CA PRO A 167 -5.33 -12.43 -6.20
C PRO A 167 -5.23 -10.98 -6.68
N THR A 168 -4.23 -10.66 -7.52
CA THR A 168 -4.08 -9.32 -8.10
C THR A 168 -4.89 -9.14 -9.40
N TRP A 169 -5.43 -10.22 -9.96
CA TRP A 169 -6.23 -10.17 -11.17
C TRP A 169 -7.71 -10.34 -10.84
N ILE A 170 -8.44 -9.26 -10.99
CA ILE A 170 -9.88 -9.23 -10.79
C ILE A 170 -10.54 -9.88 -12.01
N LYS A 171 -11.38 -10.90 -11.77
CA LYS A 171 -12.26 -11.47 -12.77
C LYS A 171 -13.62 -10.81 -12.71
N THR A 172 -14.08 -10.32 -13.84
CA THR A 172 -15.41 -9.75 -14.00
C THR A 172 -16.44 -10.87 -14.24
N LEU A 173 -17.69 -10.59 -13.88
CA LEU A 173 -18.81 -11.46 -14.24
C LEU A 173 -19.18 -11.25 -15.72
N GLU A 174 -19.56 -12.32 -16.42
CA GLU A 174 -20.09 -12.23 -17.78
C GLU A 174 -21.45 -11.48 -17.78
N ASN A 175 -22.33 -11.83 -16.83
CA ASN A 175 -23.60 -11.14 -16.63
C ASN A 175 -23.46 -10.14 -15.48
N LYS A 176 -23.37 -8.86 -15.85
CA LYS A 176 -23.25 -7.74 -14.91
C LYS A 176 -24.64 -7.29 -14.49
N ALA A 177 -24.89 -7.20 -13.19
CA ALA A 177 -26.18 -6.76 -12.66
C ALA A 177 -26.38 -5.24 -12.86
N GLU A 178 -27.62 -4.86 -13.18
CA GLU A 178 -28.02 -3.45 -13.30
C GLU A 178 -28.54 -2.92 -11.97
N TYR A 179 -28.25 -1.67 -11.67
CA TYR A 179 -28.64 -1.02 -10.42
C TYR A 179 -29.16 0.38 -10.68
N SER A 180 -30.22 0.77 -9.96
CA SER A 180 -30.63 2.17 -9.89
C SER A 180 -29.65 2.98 -9.02
N ILE A 181 -29.64 4.32 -9.19
CA ILE A 181 -28.87 5.19 -8.30
C ILE A 181 -29.28 5.03 -6.83
N GLY A 182 -30.58 4.79 -6.59
CA GLY A 182 -31.12 4.52 -5.26
C GLY A 182 -30.54 3.25 -4.62
N ASP A 183 -30.39 2.16 -5.39
CA ASP A 183 -29.78 0.90 -4.91
C ASP A 183 -28.31 1.11 -4.55
N ILE A 184 -27.58 1.84 -5.38
CA ILE A 184 -26.17 2.13 -5.17
C ILE A 184 -25.96 2.97 -3.90
N VAL A 185 -26.76 4.01 -3.73
CA VAL A 185 -26.72 4.87 -2.53
C VAL A 185 -27.14 4.09 -1.28
N ALA A 186 -28.17 3.23 -1.37
CA ALA A 186 -28.59 2.39 -0.24
C ALA A 186 -27.48 1.44 0.19
N GLU A 187 -26.75 0.83 -0.76
CA GLU A 187 -25.63 -0.02 -0.44
C GLU A 187 -24.44 0.77 0.13
N TRP A 188 -24.16 1.96 -0.42
CA TRP A 188 -23.12 2.84 0.10
C TRP A 188 -23.38 3.24 1.56
N LEU A 189 -24.61 3.56 1.93
CA LEU A 189 -25.00 3.85 3.32
C LEU A 189 -24.82 2.62 4.23
N ARG A 190 -25.18 1.40 3.76
CA ARG A 190 -24.92 0.18 4.55
C ARG A 190 -23.44 -0.06 4.80
N VAL A 191 -22.59 0.23 3.82
CA VAL A 191 -21.13 0.14 4.00
C VAL A 191 -20.68 1.16 5.03
N ILE A 192 -21.20 2.39 5.00
CA ILE A 192 -20.90 3.43 5.98
C ILE A 192 -21.29 2.99 7.39
N ASP A 193 -22.49 2.41 7.56
CA ASP A 193 -22.96 1.93 8.87
C ASP A 193 -22.00 0.86 9.45
N VAL A 194 -21.50 -0.06 8.62
CA VAL A 194 -20.51 -1.06 9.03
C VAL A 194 -19.20 -0.38 9.45
N MET A 195 -18.72 0.58 8.65
CA MET A 195 -17.48 1.30 8.94
C MET A 195 -17.59 2.16 10.21
N ILE A 196 -18.76 2.77 10.48
CA ILE A 196 -19.05 3.49 11.73
C ILE A 196 -19.01 2.53 12.92
N HIS A 197 -19.66 1.35 12.79
CA HIS A 197 -19.62 0.33 13.86
C HIS A 197 -18.20 -0.09 14.19
N ASP A 198 -17.35 -0.25 13.19
CA ASP A 198 -15.92 -0.58 13.39
C ASP A 198 -15.18 0.57 14.12
N LEU A 199 -15.47 1.83 13.77
CA LEU A 199 -14.91 3.01 14.47
C LEU A 199 -15.37 3.06 15.94
N ASP A 200 -16.65 2.82 16.23
CA ASP A 200 -17.21 2.88 17.58
C ASP A 200 -16.73 1.73 18.46
N SER A 201 -16.39 0.58 17.86
CA SER A 201 -15.83 -0.58 18.56
C SER A 201 -14.34 -0.44 18.83
N ALA A 202 -13.65 0.52 18.19
CA ALA A 202 -12.23 0.76 18.40
C ALA A 202 -11.98 1.35 19.80
N ILE A 203 -10.94 0.86 20.48
CA ILE A 203 -10.51 1.43 21.74
C ILE A 203 -9.98 2.85 21.49
N ILE A 204 -10.70 3.86 22.00
CA ILE A 204 -10.33 5.27 21.86
C ILE A 204 -9.29 5.60 22.95
N PRO A 205 -8.05 5.96 22.59
CA PRO A 205 -7.18 6.63 23.55
C PRO A 205 -7.80 8.01 23.88
N GLU A 206 -7.78 8.41 25.15
CA GLU A 206 -8.20 9.77 25.54
C GLU A 206 -7.61 10.83 24.59
N HIS A 207 -8.44 11.83 24.24
CA HIS A 207 -8.20 12.87 23.22
C HIS A 207 -6.80 13.50 23.25
N ASP A 208 -5.89 12.92 22.51
CA ASP A 208 -4.65 13.56 22.10
C ASP A 208 -4.64 13.61 20.57
N ASN A 209 -4.16 14.70 20.01
CA ASN A 209 -4.03 14.89 18.56
C ASN A 209 -3.09 13.84 17.95
N ILE A 210 -3.69 12.72 17.53
CA ILE A 210 -2.96 11.65 16.84
C ILE A 210 -2.86 12.05 15.38
N ILE A 211 -1.67 12.32 14.90
CA ILE A 211 -1.43 12.74 13.53
C ILE A 211 -0.93 11.54 12.72
N HIS A 212 -1.68 11.21 11.67
CA HIS A 212 -1.24 10.29 10.63
C HIS A 212 -1.29 11.00 9.28
N LEU A 213 -0.14 11.05 8.58
CA LEU A 213 -0.02 11.62 7.24
C LEU A 213 0.23 10.53 6.21
N PRO A 214 -0.80 10.04 5.50
CA PRO A 214 -0.65 9.16 4.35
C PRO A 214 -0.32 10.00 3.11
N LEU A 215 0.94 10.01 2.70
CA LEU A 215 1.45 10.87 1.64
C LEU A 215 1.62 10.10 0.32
N SER A 216 1.28 10.75 -0.79
CA SER A 216 1.65 10.27 -2.11
C SER A 216 3.15 10.49 -2.32
N MET A 217 3.97 9.49 -1.96
CA MET A 217 5.42 9.61 -1.86
C MET A 217 6.12 8.38 -2.41
N ASP A 218 7.19 8.59 -3.14
CA ASP A 218 8.05 7.53 -3.65
C ASP A 218 9.16 7.24 -2.62
N SER A 219 9.25 5.99 -2.18
CA SER A 219 10.24 5.56 -1.20
C SER A 219 11.70 5.76 -1.66
N ARG A 220 11.93 5.88 -2.97
CA ARG A 220 13.25 6.16 -3.58
C ARG A 220 13.66 7.62 -3.50
N ASN A 221 12.73 8.51 -3.11
CA ASN A 221 12.96 9.95 -2.95
C ASN A 221 11.93 10.52 -1.96
N LEU A 222 12.24 10.42 -0.66
CA LEU A 222 11.35 10.84 0.41
C LEU A 222 11.40 12.37 0.60
N CYS A 223 10.25 13.03 0.60
CA CYS A 223 10.12 14.45 0.92
C CYS A 223 10.23 14.71 2.44
N ILE A 224 11.20 14.09 3.09
CA ILE A 224 11.43 14.10 4.54
C ILE A 224 12.86 14.56 4.80
N HIS A 225 13.04 15.47 5.74
CA HIS A 225 14.38 15.94 6.14
C HIS A 225 15.28 14.80 6.64
N SER A 226 16.56 14.89 6.36
CA SER A 226 17.56 13.99 6.94
C SER A 226 17.53 14.07 8.47
N ASP A 227 17.83 12.94 9.12
CA ASP A 227 17.96 12.86 10.58
C ASP A 227 16.71 13.33 11.37
N SER A 228 15.49 13.07 10.83
CA SER A 228 14.25 13.59 11.42
C SER A 228 13.29 12.51 11.93
N ILE A 229 13.51 11.23 11.57
CA ILE A 229 12.63 10.11 11.90
C ILE A 229 13.21 9.29 13.06
N ASP A 230 12.38 8.99 14.06
CA ASP A 230 12.76 8.26 15.26
C ASP A 230 12.72 6.74 15.10
N GLY A 231 11.94 6.23 14.16
CA GLY A 231 11.89 4.81 13.84
C GLY A 231 11.17 4.53 12.54
N ILE A 232 11.50 3.39 11.92
CA ILE A 232 10.83 2.90 10.71
C ILE A 232 10.32 1.48 10.99
N ILE A 233 9.05 1.22 10.65
CA ILE A 233 8.47 -0.13 10.64
C ILE A 233 7.78 -0.28 9.30
N THR A 234 8.21 -1.24 8.47
CA THR A 234 7.72 -1.34 7.11
C THR A 234 7.90 -2.73 6.49
N SER A 235 7.16 -2.98 5.41
CA SER A 235 7.32 -4.16 4.55
C SER A 235 7.35 -3.69 3.09
N PRO A 236 8.52 -3.70 2.44
CA PRO A 236 8.64 -3.29 1.05
C PRO A 236 7.92 -4.27 0.10
N PRO A 237 7.60 -3.84 -1.12
CA PRO A 237 7.08 -4.74 -2.15
C PRO A 237 8.00 -5.94 -2.38
N TYR A 238 7.41 -7.13 -2.48
CA TYR A 238 8.18 -8.37 -2.61
C TYR A 238 8.67 -8.61 -4.04
N LEU A 239 9.80 -9.30 -4.19
CA LEU A 239 10.31 -9.79 -5.48
C LEU A 239 9.46 -10.98 -6.00
N THR A 240 8.16 -10.91 -5.87
CA THR A 240 7.21 -11.94 -6.34
C THR A 240 6.47 -11.53 -7.59
N ARG A 241 6.77 -10.35 -8.14
CA ARG A 241 6.10 -9.76 -9.31
C ARG A 241 4.59 -9.60 -9.10
N ILE A 242 4.22 -9.24 -7.89
CA ILE A 242 2.85 -8.84 -7.58
C ILE A 242 2.62 -7.45 -8.17
N ASP A 243 1.62 -7.33 -9.01
CA ASP A 243 1.20 -6.05 -9.56
C ASP A 243 0.15 -5.42 -8.61
N TYR A 244 0.63 -4.71 -7.60
CA TYR A 244 -0.22 -4.10 -6.57
C TYR A 244 -1.21 -3.08 -7.16
N ALA A 245 -0.84 -2.37 -8.22
CA ALA A 245 -1.73 -1.43 -8.88
C ALA A 245 -2.90 -2.15 -9.56
N MET A 246 -2.66 -3.36 -10.12
CA MET A 246 -3.72 -4.14 -10.74
C MET A 246 -4.74 -4.68 -9.74
N SER A 247 -4.38 -4.86 -8.48
CA SER A 247 -5.32 -5.25 -7.42
C SER A 247 -6.33 -4.16 -7.08
N THR A 248 -6.01 -2.91 -7.37
CA THR A 248 -6.86 -1.72 -7.17
C THR A 248 -7.27 -1.06 -8.49
N ARG A 249 -7.19 -1.80 -9.60
CA ARG A 249 -7.48 -1.25 -10.93
C ARG A 249 -8.86 -0.61 -11.03
N PRO A 250 -9.97 -1.20 -10.55
CA PRO A 250 -11.27 -0.55 -10.63
C PRO A 250 -11.32 0.78 -9.88
N GLU A 251 -10.75 0.84 -8.68
CA GLU A 251 -10.70 2.05 -7.86
C GLU A 251 -9.84 3.13 -8.53
N LEU A 252 -8.68 2.75 -9.09
CA LEU A 252 -7.83 3.67 -9.85
C LEU A 252 -8.58 4.23 -11.07
N LEU A 253 -9.40 3.41 -11.74
CA LEU A 253 -10.22 3.87 -12.84
C LEU A 253 -11.40 4.74 -12.38
N ILE A 254 -11.93 4.56 -11.16
CA ILE A 254 -12.94 5.46 -10.58
C ILE A 254 -12.36 6.87 -10.38
N ILE A 255 -11.14 6.98 -9.85
CA ILE A 255 -10.53 8.29 -9.56
C ILE A 255 -9.84 8.92 -10.76
N SER A 256 -9.50 8.16 -11.80
CA SER A 256 -8.74 8.65 -12.95
C SER A 256 -8.95 7.77 -14.19
N ASN A 257 -7.94 7.58 -15.01
CA ASN A 257 -8.03 6.88 -16.29
C ASN A 257 -6.91 5.82 -16.46
N SER A 258 -6.91 5.13 -17.59
CA SER A 258 -5.95 4.07 -17.90
C SER A 258 -4.49 4.56 -18.02
N LEU A 259 -4.26 5.81 -18.42
CA LEU A 259 -2.91 6.40 -18.48
C LEU A 259 -2.34 6.60 -17.06
N PHE A 260 -3.18 7.06 -16.14
CA PHE A 260 -2.80 7.19 -14.74
C PHE A 260 -2.49 5.82 -14.10
N LEU A 261 -3.33 4.81 -14.34
CA LEU A 261 -3.04 3.44 -13.91
C LEU A 261 -1.67 2.96 -14.42
N ARG A 262 -1.35 3.23 -15.68
CA ARG A 262 -0.05 2.87 -16.25
C ARG A 262 1.09 3.58 -15.53
N SER A 263 0.98 4.87 -15.25
CA SER A 263 2.01 5.63 -14.52
C SER A 263 2.25 5.10 -13.11
N ILE A 264 1.20 4.67 -12.39
CA ILE A 264 1.33 4.03 -11.08
C ILE A 264 2.08 2.70 -11.18
N ARG A 265 1.76 1.86 -12.18
CA ARG A 265 2.46 0.58 -12.40
C ARG A 265 3.95 0.77 -12.72
N GLU A 266 4.29 1.77 -13.52
CA GLU A 266 5.70 2.09 -13.89
C GLU A 266 6.52 2.55 -12.67
N LYS A 267 5.89 3.19 -11.69
CA LYS A 267 6.52 3.65 -10.45
C LYS A 267 6.56 2.59 -9.34
N THR A 268 5.68 1.59 -9.40
CA THR A 268 5.57 0.56 -8.33
C THR A 268 6.76 -0.38 -8.35
N ILE A 269 7.51 -0.44 -7.26
CA ILE A 269 8.64 -1.37 -7.07
C ILE A 269 8.13 -2.82 -7.13
N GLY A 270 8.85 -3.69 -7.85
CA GLY A 270 8.49 -5.09 -7.99
C GLY A 270 7.32 -5.38 -8.96
N ALA A 271 6.70 -4.35 -9.56
CA ALA A 271 5.74 -4.56 -10.64
C ALA A 271 6.39 -5.24 -11.85
N PRO A 272 5.63 -6.06 -12.62
CA PRO A 272 6.17 -6.77 -13.78
C PRO A 272 6.33 -5.83 -15.01
N VAL A 273 6.67 -4.59 -14.78
CA VAL A 273 6.88 -3.54 -15.80
C VAL A 273 8.34 -3.12 -15.78
N ILE A 274 9.05 -3.34 -16.88
CA ILE A 274 10.44 -2.92 -17.02
C ILE A 274 10.45 -1.52 -17.64
N VAL A 275 10.86 -0.54 -16.86
CA VAL A 275 10.94 0.88 -17.27
C VAL A 275 12.32 1.20 -17.83
N ASP A 276 13.37 0.65 -17.22
CA ASP A 276 14.76 0.92 -17.61
C ASP A 276 15.53 -0.39 -17.84
N LYS A 277 15.97 -0.60 -19.08
CA LYS A 277 16.78 -1.77 -19.48
C LYS A 277 18.28 -1.51 -19.42
N SER A 278 18.72 -0.30 -19.09
CA SER A 278 20.11 0.09 -19.05
C SER A 278 20.78 -0.18 -17.69
N ILE A 279 20.01 -0.65 -16.69
CA ILE A 279 20.49 -0.89 -15.33
C ILE A 279 21.57 -1.97 -15.35
N LYS A 280 22.70 -1.62 -14.76
CA LYS A 280 23.84 -2.54 -14.59
C LYS A 280 23.88 -3.07 -13.16
N VAL A 281 24.50 -4.22 -13.02
CA VAL A 281 24.81 -4.80 -11.71
C VAL A 281 25.70 -3.84 -10.92
N ASP A 282 25.34 -3.63 -9.64
CA ASP A 282 26.14 -2.82 -8.72
C ASP A 282 26.66 -3.70 -7.56
N SER A 283 27.92 -3.54 -7.21
CA SER A 283 28.56 -4.28 -6.12
C SER A 283 27.96 -3.96 -4.74
N ILE A 284 27.32 -2.81 -4.60
CA ILE A 284 26.65 -2.39 -3.35
C ILE A 284 25.52 -3.34 -2.96
N TRP A 285 24.95 -4.09 -3.93
CA TRP A 285 23.86 -5.04 -3.66
C TRP A 285 24.33 -6.30 -2.91
N GLY A 286 25.63 -6.48 -2.72
CA GLY A 286 26.24 -7.56 -1.95
C GLY A 286 26.42 -8.87 -2.72
N GLU A 287 27.20 -9.78 -2.15
CA GLU A 287 27.59 -11.03 -2.80
C GLU A 287 26.41 -11.98 -3.05
N THR A 288 25.45 -12.04 -2.12
CA THR A 288 24.26 -12.87 -2.25
C THR A 288 23.41 -12.44 -3.45
N CYS A 289 23.21 -11.15 -3.64
CA CYS A 289 22.49 -10.61 -4.79
C CYS A 289 23.22 -10.90 -6.10
N LEU A 290 24.53 -10.64 -6.13
CA LEU A 290 25.38 -10.87 -7.32
C LEU A 290 25.39 -12.34 -7.73
N ALA A 291 25.42 -13.27 -6.77
CA ALA A 291 25.36 -14.70 -7.03
C ALA A 291 24.01 -15.10 -7.65
N VAL A 292 22.89 -14.59 -7.12
CA VAL A 292 21.55 -14.82 -7.67
C VAL A 292 21.44 -14.29 -9.10
N LEU A 293 21.90 -13.07 -9.38
CA LEU A 293 21.85 -12.49 -10.72
C LEU A 293 22.66 -13.30 -11.74
N LYS A 294 23.84 -13.80 -11.36
CA LYS A 294 24.65 -14.70 -12.20
C LYS A 294 23.91 -16.01 -12.48
N GLN A 295 23.25 -16.62 -11.49
CA GLN A 295 22.46 -17.83 -11.67
C GLN A 295 21.30 -17.59 -12.63
N VAL A 296 20.58 -16.46 -12.52
CA VAL A 296 19.51 -16.09 -13.44
C VAL A 296 20.03 -15.89 -14.86
N GLU A 297 21.15 -15.22 -15.03
CA GLU A 297 21.76 -14.97 -16.33
C GLU A 297 22.22 -16.28 -17.03
N ALA A 298 22.81 -17.21 -16.26
CA ALA A 298 23.28 -18.49 -16.75
C ALA A 298 22.17 -19.52 -17.00
N HIS A 299 20.96 -19.28 -16.49
CA HIS A 299 19.88 -20.26 -16.56
C HIS A 299 19.39 -20.47 -17.98
N SER A 300 19.12 -21.73 -18.36
CA SER A 300 18.73 -22.17 -19.72
C SER A 300 17.36 -21.67 -20.19
N SER A 301 16.50 -21.18 -19.29
CA SER A 301 15.17 -20.68 -19.63
C SER A 301 15.24 -19.44 -20.52
N LYS A 302 14.57 -19.45 -21.67
CA LYS A 302 14.50 -18.32 -22.61
C LYS A 302 14.09 -17.00 -21.94
N ALA A 303 13.19 -17.04 -20.93
CA ALA A 303 12.72 -15.86 -20.22
C ALA A 303 13.71 -15.36 -19.16
N ALA A 304 14.74 -16.12 -18.80
CA ALA A 304 15.70 -15.72 -17.78
C ALA A 304 16.38 -14.40 -18.11
N ARG A 305 17.00 -14.29 -19.27
CA ARG A 305 17.73 -13.09 -19.72
C ARG A 305 16.80 -11.99 -20.23
N SER A 306 15.71 -12.33 -20.90
CA SER A 306 14.86 -11.34 -21.58
C SER A 306 13.82 -10.70 -20.66
N TYR A 307 13.46 -11.36 -19.55
CA TYR A 307 12.41 -10.89 -18.64
C TYR A 307 12.83 -10.87 -17.17
N TYR A 308 13.33 -12.02 -16.64
CA TYR A 308 13.60 -12.09 -15.20
C TYR A 308 14.80 -11.23 -14.78
N LEU A 309 15.89 -11.29 -15.51
CA LEU A 309 17.11 -10.53 -15.17
C LEU A 309 16.87 -9.02 -15.18
N PRO A 310 16.30 -8.40 -16.25
CA PRO A 310 16.01 -6.97 -16.23
C PRO A 310 15.05 -6.56 -15.10
N ASN A 311 14.04 -7.38 -14.78
CA ASN A 311 13.11 -7.11 -13.70
C ASN A 311 13.80 -7.14 -12.33
N MET A 312 14.71 -8.11 -12.11
CA MET A 312 15.48 -8.19 -10.87
C MET A 312 16.49 -7.05 -10.73
N LEU A 313 17.16 -6.66 -11.81
CA LEU A 313 18.08 -5.51 -11.80
C LEU A 313 17.33 -4.24 -11.41
N GLN A 314 16.15 -3.99 -12.00
CA GLN A 314 15.32 -2.85 -11.63
C GLN A 314 14.89 -2.91 -10.17
N TYR A 315 14.44 -4.08 -9.70
CA TYR A 315 14.01 -4.28 -8.32
C TYR A 315 15.13 -3.97 -7.32
N PHE A 316 16.33 -4.53 -7.51
CA PHE A 316 17.43 -4.33 -6.56
C PHE A 316 17.95 -2.89 -6.56
N ARG A 317 17.99 -2.23 -7.73
CA ARG A 317 18.27 -0.79 -7.79
C ARG A 317 17.25 0.02 -7.00
N ASP A 318 15.96 -0.25 -7.20
CA ASP A 318 14.89 0.49 -6.56
C ASP A 318 14.86 0.27 -5.04
N VAL A 319 15.17 -0.96 -4.60
CA VAL A 319 15.35 -1.29 -3.17
C VAL A 319 16.54 -0.55 -2.58
N GLU A 320 17.68 -0.56 -3.26
CA GLU A 320 18.90 0.14 -2.80
C GLU A 320 18.62 1.64 -2.63
N LEU A 321 18.01 2.30 -3.61
CA LEU A 321 17.63 3.70 -3.51
C LEU A 321 16.69 3.97 -2.32
N SER A 322 15.69 3.11 -2.12
CA SER A 322 14.75 3.25 -1.02
C SER A 322 15.41 3.04 0.35
N LEU A 323 16.32 2.08 0.46
CA LEU A 323 17.10 1.87 1.70
C LEU A 323 18.01 3.05 2.02
N ARG A 324 18.63 3.68 1.01
CA ARG A 324 19.39 4.94 1.19
C ARG A 324 18.52 6.02 1.80
N GLU A 325 17.31 6.21 1.28
CA GLU A 325 16.37 7.20 1.79
C GLU A 325 15.91 6.87 3.21
N CYS A 326 15.59 5.61 3.52
CA CYS A 326 15.28 5.18 4.88
C CYS A 326 16.42 5.51 5.86
N ILE A 327 17.66 5.21 5.46
CA ILE A 327 18.85 5.52 6.26
C ILE A 327 19.07 7.02 6.38
N ARG A 328 18.87 7.78 5.29
CA ARG A 328 19.02 9.25 5.30
C ARG A 328 18.10 9.92 6.31
N VAL A 329 16.83 9.53 6.32
CA VAL A 329 15.81 10.19 7.16
C VAL A 329 15.85 9.76 8.62
N LEU A 330 16.37 8.56 8.94
CA LEU A 330 16.55 8.11 10.32
C LEU A 330 17.50 9.04 11.09
N LYS A 331 17.17 9.35 12.34
CA LYS A 331 18.06 10.03 13.27
C LYS A 331 19.26 9.12 13.60
N PRO A 332 20.42 9.70 13.96
CA PRO A 332 21.56 8.93 14.48
C PRO A 332 21.14 8.04 15.67
N LYS A 333 21.56 6.80 15.67
CA LYS A 333 21.21 5.75 16.65
C LYS A 333 19.76 5.28 16.61
N SER A 334 18.92 5.81 15.73
CA SER A 334 17.57 5.30 15.50
C SER A 334 17.59 4.03 14.64
N GLN A 335 16.50 3.27 14.71
CA GLN A 335 16.42 1.95 14.11
C GLN A 335 15.24 1.82 13.13
N ALA A 336 15.41 0.94 12.15
CA ALA A 336 14.34 0.46 11.28
C ALA A 336 14.16 -1.05 11.44
N LEU A 337 12.90 -1.49 11.40
CA LEU A 337 12.53 -2.90 11.21
C LEU A 337 11.86 -3.05 9.85
N ILE A 338 12.46 -3.88 9.00
CA ILE A 338 11.96 -4.14 7.65
C ILE A 338 11.62 -5.62 7.54
N VAL A 339 10.35 -5.91 7.24
CA VAL A 339 9.87 -7.27 7.03
C VAL A 339 9.99 -7.62 5.55
N VAL A 340 10.76 -8.65 5.24
CA VAL A 340 10.96 -9.12 3.87
C VAL A 340 10.75 -10.62 3.76
N GLN A 341 10.09 -11.06 2.71
CA GLN A 341 9.86 -12.47 2.46
C GLN A 341 10.82 -12.99 1.38
N SER A 342 11.42 -14.18 1.64
CA SER A 342 12.22 -14.88 0.63
C SER A 342 11.41 -15.18 -0.63
N SER A 343 12.07 -15.27 -1.76
CA SER A 343 11.45 -15.55 -3.06
C SER A 343 12.17 -16.70 -3.75
N TYR A 344 11.68 -17.09 -4.92
CA TYR A 344 12.31 -18.12 -5.76
C TYR A 344 12.37 -17.68 -7.21
N PHE A 345 13.52 -17.90 -7.82
CA PHE A 345 13.64 -17.97 -9.27
C PHE A 345 13.83 -19.43 -9.65
N LYS A 346 12.77 -20.03 -10.22
CA LYS A 346 12.78 -21.48 -10.54
C LYS A 346 13.07 -22.31 -9.28
N GLU A 347 14.14 -23.10 -9.30
CA GLU A 347 14.66 -23.89 -8.16
C GLU A 347 15.51 -23.08 -7.18
N HIS A 348 16.00 -21.91 -7.56
CA HIS A 348 16.92 -21.11 -6.76
C HIS A 348 16.19 -20.22 -5.76
N GLU A 349 16.50 -20.37 -4.50
CA GLU A 349 16.03 -19.48 -3.44
C GLU A 349 16.71 -18.10 -3.54
N ILE A 350 15.92 -17.05 -3.36
CA ILE A 350 16.40 -15.67 -3.25
C ILE A 350 16.20 -15.22 -1.81
N LYS A 351 17.29 -15.19 -1.06
CA LYS A 351 17.34 -14.84 0.36
C LYS A 351 17.27 -13.32 0.54
N LEU A 352 16.07 -12.74 0.37
CA LEU A 352 15.91 -11.29 0.37
C LEU A 352 16.37 -10.64 1.68
N GLY A 353 16.10 -11.23 2.86
CA GLY A 353 16.60 -10.68 4.12
C GLY A 353 18.12 -10.55 4.16
N GLN A 354 18.85 -11.55 3.63
CA GLN A 354 20.32 -11.49 3.53
C GLN A 354 20.77 -10.39 2.55
N ILE A 355 20.10 -10.27 1.39
CA ILE A 355 20.42 -9.23 0.39
C ILE A 355 20.21 -7.83 0.98
N TYR A 356 19.07 -7.61 1.67
CA TYR A 356 18.79 -6.33 2.33
C TYR A 356 19.86 -6.00 3.40
N THR A 357 20.26 -7.01 4.18
CA THR A 357 21.32 -6.87 5.18
C THR A 357 22.64 -6.45 4.52
N GLU A 358 23.06 -7.13 3.45
CA GLU A 358 24.29 -6.81 2.72
C GLU A 358 24.27 -5.40 2.11
N ILE A 359 23.14 -4.99 1.50
CA ILE A 359 22.96 -3.62 0.98
C ILE A 359 23.17 -2.60 2.11
N CYS A 360 22.49 -2.77 3.25
CA CYS A 360 22.55 -1.83 4.36
C CYS A 360 23.96 -1.75 4.98
N LEU A 361 24.65 -2.88 5.12
CA LEU A 361 26.06 -2.91 5.57
C LEU A 361 26.97 -2.16 4.59
N ASN A 362 26.79 -2.36 3.28
CA ASN A 362 27.55 -1.65 2.24
C ASN A 362 27.20 -0.15 2.17
N LEU A 363 26.02 0.25 2.66
CA LEU A 363 25.64 1.65 2.86
C LEU A 363 26.19 2.27 4.15
N GLY A 364 26.96 1.51 4.94
CA GLY A 364 27.68 2.01 6.12
C GLY A 364 26.87 2.00 7.41
N THR A 365 25.79 1.23 7.50
CA THR A 365 24.99 1.06 8.71
C THR A 365 25.28 -0.26 9.42
N GLN A 366 24.83 -0.41 10.66
CA GLN A 366 24.74 -1.72 11.30
C GLN A 366 23.44 -2.39 10.86
N CYS A 367 23.52 -3.64 10.41
CA CYS A 367 22.35 -4.35 9.91
C CYS A 367 22.45 -5.85 10.20
N GLU A 368 21.31 -6.45 10.64
CA GLU A 368 21.21 -7.87 10.92
C GLU A 368 19.77 -8.38 10.79
N ILE A 369 19.61 -9.68 10.59
CA ILE A 369 18.32 -10.36 10.67
C ILE A 369 18.05 -10.71 12.13
N VAL A 370 17.04 -10.08 12.74
CA VAL A 370 16.71 -10.27 14.17
C VAL A 370 15.62 -11.32 14.39
N ASN A 371 14.84 -11.65 13.39
CA ASN A 371 13.88 -12.75 13.42
C ASN A 371 13.73 -13.41 12.06
N ARG A 372 13.42 -14.70 12.03
CA ARG A 372 13.12 -15.48 10.83
C ARG A 372 12.01 -16.49 11.12
N ASP A 373 10.91 -16.35 10.42
CA ASP A 373 9.76 -17.24 10.53
C ASP A 373 9.49 -17.99 9.22
N VAL A 374 9.00 -19.23 9.35
CA VAL A 374 8.53 -20.00 8.19
C VAL A 374 7.14 -19.54 7.80
N VAL A 375 6.98 -19.12 6.55
CA VAL A 375 5.69 -18.69 6.01
C VAL A 375 4.82 -19.91 5.72
N ARG A 376 3.73 -20.05 6.48
CA ARG A 376 2.71 -21.08 6.26
C ARG A 376 1.60 -20.57 5.35
N GLY A 377 1.17 -21.38 4.37
CA GLY A 377 0.03 -21.01 3.49
C GLY A 377 0.38 -20.02 2.38
N HIS A 378 1.60 -20.07 1.85
CA HIS A 378 2.07 -19.19 0.78
C HIS A 378 1.23 -19.35 -0.51
N MET A 379 0.86 -18.23 -1.16
CA MET A 379 0.03 -18.20 -2.38
C MET A 379 0.68 -18.87 -3.62
N ALA A 380 1.97 -19.19 -3.60
CA ALA A 380 2.61 -19.99 -4.64
C ALA A 380 1.97 -21.38 -4.82
N HIS A 381 1.29 -21.90 -3.80
CA HIS A 381 0.55 -23.17 -3.89
C HIS A 381 -0.68 -23.08 -4.80
N VAL A 382 -1.18 -21.88 -5.08
CA VAL A 382 -2.34 -21.64 -5.96
C VAL A 382 -1.95 -21.71 -7.44
N ASN A 383 -0.67 -21.54 -7.78
CA ASN A 383 -0.21 -21.60 -9.17
C ASN A 383 0.24 -23.01 -9.55
N THR A 384 -0.63 -23.75 -10.26
CA THR A 384 -0.36 -25.14 -10.73
C THR A 384 0.89 -25.28 -11.61
N LYS A 385 1.31 -24.21 -12.33
CA LYS A 385 2.55 -24.21 -13.11
C LYS A 385 3.81 -24.15 -12.23
N SER A 386 3.71 -23.69 -10.99
CA SER A 386 4.85 -23.70 -10.06
C SER A 386 5.18 -25.12 -9.58
N SER A 387 4.23 -26.04 -9.66
CA SER A 387 4.43 -27.46 -9.31
C SER A 387 5.41 -28.20 -10.22
N LEU A 388 5.66 -27.70 -11.44
CA LEU A 388 6.65 -28.24 -12.37
C LEU A 388 8.11 -28.04 -11.91
N TYR A 389 8.34 -27.12 -10.98
CA TYR A 389 9.66 -26.80 -10.42
C TYR A 389 9.69 -27.17 -8.94
N LYS A 390 9.23 -28.38 -8.63
CA LYS A 390 9.13 -28.96 -7.30
C LYS A 390 10.52 -29.20 -6.68
N ASN A 391 10.74 -29.26 -5.40
CA ASN A 391 9.96 -29.80 -4.28
C ASN A 391 10.25 -28.93 -3.04
N ASP A 392 9.37 -28.96 -2.03
CA ASP A 392 9.59 -28.50 -0.66
C ASP A 392 10.19 -27.09 -0.53
N LYS A 393 9.65 -26.15 -1.36
CA LYS A 393 10.03 -24.75 -1.23
C LYS A 393 9.53 -24.20 0.10
N THR A 394 10.46 -23.89 0.97
CA THR A 394 10.16 -23.19 2.22
C THR A 394 10.38 -21.72 2.01
N TYR A 395 9.35 -20.93 2.29
CA TYR A 395 9.45 -19.46 2.27
C TYR A 395 9.67 -18.98 3.70
N TYR A 396 10.58 -18.01 3.83
CA TYR A 396 10.91 -17.39 5.10
C TYR A 396 10.51 -15.91 5.07
N GLU A 397 10.01 -15.44 6.19
CA GLU A 397 9.82 -14.02 6.48
C GLU A 397 10.89 -13.59 7.46
N ASP A 398 11.75 -12.68 7.01
CA ASP A 398 12.87 -12.15 7.79
C ASP A 398 12.52 -10.76 8.29
N VAL A 399 12.83 -10.48 9.56
CA VAL A 399 12.83 -9.13 10.11
C VAL A 399 14.26 -8.62 10.12
N VAL A 400 14.54 -7.65 9.25
CA VAL A 400 15.85 -7.01 9.13
C VAL A 400 15.86 -5.73 9.97
N ARG A 401 16.79 -5.65 10.93
CA ARG A 401 17.02 -4.46 11.74
C ARG A 401 18.18 -3.66 11.16
N ILE A 402 17.94 -2.37 10.93
CA ILE A 402 18.97 -1.39 10.57
C ILE A 402 19.16 -0.44 11.75
N THR A 403 20.40 -0.13 12.11
CA THR A 403 20.75 0.92 13.07
C THR A 403 21.66 1.93 12.38
N LYS A 404 21.23 3.20 12.33
CA LYS A 404 22.00 4.31 11.77
C LYS A 404 23.11 4.78 12.67
#